data_7346ac3309e467e377b07b7621da1f17
#
_entry.id   7346ac3309e467e377b07b7621da1f17
#
_cell.length_a   1.000
_cell.length_b   1.000
_cell.length_c   1.000
_cell.angle_alpha   90.00
_cell.angle_beta   90.00
_cell.angle_gamma   90.00
#
_symmetry.space_group_name_H-M   'P 1'
#
loop_
_entity.id
_entity.type
_entity.pdbx_description
1 polymer ?
#
loop_
_entity_poly.entity_id
_entity_poly.type
_entity_poly.pdbx_seq_one_letter_code
_entity_poly.pdbx_strand_id
1 'polypeptide(L)'
;MRNPEQVLNILAEHSNESGYKYERLYRILFNEQMFLVAYQRIHAKPGNMTPGTDGQTEDGMSIDKIHALIDSLKSEVYRPKPAKRVYIPKKSGKLRPLGIPTFADKLVQEVVRMVLEAIYEGYFERTSHGFRPHKSCHTALKSLQNNFNGTKWFIEGDIKGFFDNINHGVMIEILRERISDERFLRLIRKFLNAGYLEEWHFNRTYSGTPQGGIISPILANIYLDKFDKYMKKYAQDFHKGKVRHRNKDIGRLNNRVHYLKKRMKEVTDVDKLEAMREEVRNKQQQILTMPSGNDMDENFRRLNYVRYADDFLIGVIGNKAECEKIKADVTQFMQKKLKLEMSQEKTLITNAQNSAKFLGYEISVRKDYTTQKNARGETRRHRNGNVILHVSREVIKKKLLSLEAMNVKTQNGKEVWRSKGRTYLIDNEPQDIVARLNTEIRGFYNYYSIANNASALGRSFGCIMRFSMLKTFAQKLNSSVRTITDKYREDDKFVVWYTDKKGERKPRVFYNEGFKRITDLGTQKCDNLPYLFNTPSMSLVERLTANKCELCGKEGNVVSHHVRKLSDLRGKTGWERKMLKMHRKSLIVCAECHNMIHAENS
;
A
#
# COMPACT_ATOMS: atom_id res chain seq x y z
N MET A 1 -12.01 7.00 34.24
CA MET A 1 -12.29 6.03 33.13
C MET A 1 -11.04 5.18 32.86
N ARG A 2 -11.19 3.97 32.27
CA ARG A 2 -10.02 3.10 31.98
C ARG A 2 -9.15 3.73 30.89
N ASN A 3 -7.83 3.50 30.97
CA ASN A 3 -6.89 3.91 29.94
C ASN A 3 -7.27 3.33 28.57
N PRO A 4 -7.25 4.10 27.48
CA PRO A 4 -7.54 3.64 26.12
C PRO A 4 -6.81 2.36 25.70
N GLU A 5 -5.53 2.26 26.04
CA GLU A 5 -4.71 1.08 25.74
C GLU A 5 -5.26 -0.17 26.41
N GLN A 6 -5.61 -0.09 27.68
CA GLN A 6 -6.20 -1.21 28.42
C GLN A 6 -7.55 -1.64 27.80
N VAL A 7 -8.39 -0.65 27.43
CA VAL A 7 -9.69 -0.93 26.79
C VAL A 7 -9.51 -1.66 25.47
N LEU A 8 -8.59 -1.19 24.61
CA LEU A 8 -8.34 -1.78 23.30
C LEU A 8 -7.67 -3.15 23.41
N ASN A 9 -6.76 -3.34 24.39
CA ASN A 9 -6.12 -4.63 24.64
C ASN A 9 -7.14 -5.70 25.08
N ILE A 10 -8.05 -5.37 25.99
CA ILE A 10 -9.12 -6.29 26.40
C ILE A 10 -9.99 -6.70 25.20
N LEU A 11 -10.34 -5.77 24.31
CA LEU A 11 -11.07 -6.12 23.09
C LEU A 11 -10.27 -7.04 22.17
N ALA A 12 -8.97 -6.81 22.06
CA ALA A 12 -8.10 -7.60 21.18
C ALA A 12 -7.83 -9.03 21.72
N GLU A 13 -7.81 -9.23 23.02
CA GLU A 13 -7.65 -10.56 23.65
C GLU A 13 -8.70 -11.55 23.15
N HIS A 14 -9.95 -11.12 23.02
CA HIS A 14 -11.05 -11.95 22.53
C HIS A 14 -11.19 -11.98 20.98
N SER A 15 -10.31 -11.29 20.27
CA SER A 15 -10.39 -11.15 18.81
C SER A 15 -10.36 -12.49 18.07
N ASN A 16 -9.56 -13.45 18.55
CA ASN A 16 -9.41 -14.78 17.95
C ASN A 16 -10.47 -15.81 18.43
N GLU A 17 -11.27 -15.47 19.43
CA GLU A 17 -12.26 -16.38 19.98
C GLU A 17 -13.47 -16.52 19.04
N SER A 18 -13.73 -17.74 18.62
CA SER A 18 -14.90 -18.05 17.80
C SER A 18 -16.16 -17.97 18.65
N GLY A 19 -17.16 -17.23 18.17
CA GLY A 19 -18.45 -17.11 18.86
C GLY A 19 -18.51 -16.05 19.96
N TYR A 20 -17.36 -15.43 20.34
CA TYR A 20 -17.39 -14.33 21.31
C TYR A 20 -18.13 -13.13 20.74
N LYS A 21 -19.06 -12.56 21.52
CA LYS A 21 -19.84 -11.38 21.18
C LYS A 21 -19.49 -10.21 22.08
N TYR A 22 -19.14 -9.12 21.44
CA TYR A 22 -18.80 -7.89 22.14
C TYR A 22 -20.04 -7.09 22.52
N GLU A 23 -20.11 -6.71 23.79
CA GLU A 23 -21.18 -5.93 24.38
C GLU A 23 -20.66 -4.58 24.86
N ARG A 24 -21.58 -3.61 25.06
CA ARG A 24 -21.32 -2.31 25.71
C ARG A 24 -20.22 -1.50 25.02
N LEU A 25 -20.00 -1.68 23.72
CA LEU A 25 -18.99 -0.94 22.95
C LEU A 25 -19.32 0.53 22.85
N TYR A 26 -20.60 0.89 22.79
CA TYR A 26 -21.05 2.28 22.70
C TYR A 26 -20.59 3.12 23.89
N ARG A 27 -20.43 2.53 25.07
CA ARG A 27 -19.91 3.20 26.27
C ARG A 27 -18.45 3.65 26.14
N ILE A 28 -17.67 3.02 25.27
CA ILE A 28 -16.29 3.43 24.99
C ILE A 28 -16.25 4.83 24.39
N LEU A 29 -17.29 5.24 23.65
CA LEU A 29 -17.44 6.56 23.07
C LEU A 29 -17.73 7.67 24.13
N PHE A 30 -17.89 7.31 25.39
CA PHE A 30 -18.01 8.27 26.49
C PHE A 30 -16.67 8.58 27.16
N ASN A 31 -15.63 7.88 26.74
CA ASN A 31 -14.30 8.03 27.31
C ASN A 31 -13.53 9.17 26.61
N GLU A 32 -13.34 10.28 27.30
CA GLU A 32 -12.61 11.45 26.83
C GLU A 32 -11.20 11.07 26.33
N GLN A 33 -10.49 10.19 27.05
CA GLN A 33 -9.14 9.76 26.68
C GLN A 33 -9.10 9.07 25.32
N MET A 34 -10.16 8.36 24.93
CA MET A 34 -10.27 7.77 23.58
C MET A 34 -10.32 8.86 22.50
N PHE A 35 -11.02 9.97 22.75
CA PHE A 35 -11.08 11.11 21.83
C PHE A 35 -9.77 11.88 21.77
N LEU A 36 -9.07 12.04 22.89
CA LEU A 36 -7.75 12.67 22.92
C LEU A 36 -6.73 11.85 22.12
N VAL A 37 -6.73 10.52 22.27
CA VAL A 37 -5.90 9.62 21.43
C VAL A 37 -6.31 9.72 19.96
N ALA A 38 -7.59 9.72 19.63
CA ALA A 38 -8.09 9.88 18.28
C ALA A 38 -7.65 11.22 17.68
N TYR A 39 -7.76 12.30 18.43
CA TYR A 39 -7.33 13.64 18.02
C TYR A 39 -5.82 13.67 17.74
N GLN A 40 -5.00 13.13 18.63
CA GLN A 40 -3.54 13.01 18.45
C GLN A 40 -3.17 12.23 17.17
N ARG A 41 -3.95 11.22 16.80
CA ARG A 41 -3.70 10.40 15.61
C ARG A 41 -4.04 11.10 14.30
N ILE A 42 -5.05 11.97 14.32
CA ILE A 42 -5.56 12.56 13.08
C ILE A 42 -5.10 14.00 12.84
N HIS A 43 -4.84 14.81 13.88
CA HIS A 43 -4.60 16.25 13.76
C HIS A 43 -3.56 16.63 12.71
N ALA A 44 -2.43 15.94 12.67
CA ALA A 44 -1.31 16.28 11.77
C ALA A 44 -1.52 15.87 10.30
N LYS A 45 -2.62 15.18 9.97
CA LYS A 45 -2.87 14.70 8.60
C LYS A 45 -3.27 15.85 7.68
N PRO A 46 -2.61 16.03 6.51
CA PRO A 46 -2.83 17.18 5.63
C PRO A 46 -4.30 17.39 5.21
N GLY A 47 -5.08 16.31 5.10
CA GLY A 47 -6.50 16.35 4.72
C GLY A 47 -7.43 16.97 5.78
N ASN A 48 -6.96 17.24 7.00
CA ASN A 48 -7.80 17.78 8.06
C ASN A 48 -7.97 19.30 8.00
N MET A 49 -7.09 19.98 7.26
CA MET A 49 -7.27 21.40 6.91
C MET A 49 -8.17 21.60 5.67
N THR A 50 -8.80 20.54 5.16
CA THR A 50 -9.84 20.66 4.13
C THR A 50 -11.20 20.59 4.81
N PRO A 51 -12.01 21.67 4.73
CA PRO A 51 -13.28 21.72 5.43
C PRO A 51 -14.29 20.73 4.87
N GLY A 52 -15.09 20.16 5.77
CA GLY A 52 -16.28 19.38 5.43
C GLY A 52 -17.43 20.27 4.97
N THR A 53 -18.66 19.76 5.10
CA THR A 53 -19.89 20.48 4.76
C THR A 53 -20.24 21.60 5.75
N ASP A 54 -19.65 21.58 6.94
CA ASP A 54 -19.84 22.62 7.98
C ASP A 54 -18.82 23.76 7.90
N GLY A 55 -17.92 23.75 6.93
CA GLY A 55 -16.88 24.74 6.80
C GLY A 55 -15.75 24.63 7.84
N GLN A 56 -15.87 23.73 8.82
CA GLN A 56 -14.90 23.59 9.90
C GLN A 56 -13.75 22.67 9.53
N THR A 57 -12.58 22.97 10.07
CA THR A 57 -11.36 22.19 9.94
C THR A 57 -10.87 21.73 11.32
N GLU A 58 -9.65 21.25 11.41
CA GLU A 58 -8.97 20.96 12.69
C GLU A 58 -8.67 22.25 13.48
N ASP A 59 -8.58 23.38 12.80
CA ASP A 59 -8.31 24.67 13.42
C ASP A 59 -9.46 25.09 14.37
N GLY A 60 -9.10 25.62 15.53
CA GLY A 60 -10.06 25.97 16.59
C GLY A 60 -10.60 24.79 17.40
N MET A 61 -9.97 23.61 17.33
CA MET A 61 -10.35 22.46 18.16
C MET A 61 -10.00 22.69 19.63
N SER A 62 -10.92 22.31 20.54
CA SER A 62 -10.77 22.46 22.00
C SER A 62 -11.29 21.24 22.76
N ILE A 63 -10.97 21.16 24.03
CA ILE A 63 -11.50 20.13 24.93
C ILE A 63 -13.01 20.27 25.09
N ASP A 64 -13.54 21.50 25.19
CA ASP A 64 -14.98 21.75 25.29
C ASP A 64 -15.75 21.20 24.08
N LYS A 65 -15.19 21.33 22.88
CA LYS A 65 -15.77 20.72 21.67
C LYS A 65 -15.79 19.20 21.75
N ILE A 66 -14.74 18.58 22.33
CA ILE A 66 -14.70 17.13 22.57
C ILE A 66 -15.79 16.74 23.57
N HIS A 67 -15.93 17.47 24.67
CA HIS A 67 -16.98 17.22 25.68
C HIS A 67 -18.39 17.35 25.08
N ALA A 68 -18.66 18.42 24.34
CA ALA A 68 -19.94 18.60 23.65
C ALA A 68 -20.25 17.44 22.69
N LEU A 69 -19.24 16.94 21.99
CA LEU A 69 -19.37 15.77 21.10
C LEU A 69 -19.70 14.52 21.91
N ILE A 70 -19.01 14.26 23.01
CA ILE A 70 -19.27 13.13 23.91
C ILE A 70 -20.68 13.20 24.49
N ASP A 71 -21.14 14.38 24.90
CA ASP A 71 -22.49 14.56 25.48
C ASP A 71 -23.58 14.33 24.44
N SER A 72 -23.36 14.74 23.20
CA SER A 72 -24.24 14.40 22.07
C SER A 72 -24.32 12.90 21.77
N LEU A 73 -23.22 12.18 22.00
CA LEU A 73 -23.19 10.71 21.89
C LEU A 73 -23.87 10.03 23.06
N LYS A 74 -23.68 10.52 24.32
CA LYS A 74 -24.35 9.99 25.50
C LYS A 74 -25.87 10.07 25.39
N SER A 75 -26.37 11.20 24.92
CA SER A 75 -27.80 11.46 24.70
C SER A 75 -28.36 10.85 23.41
N GLU A 76 -27.54 10.17 22.59
CA GLU A 76 -27.87 9.59 21.27
C GLU A 76 -28.41 10.59 20.23
N VAL A 77 -28.34 11.87 20.47
CA VAL A 77 -28.77 12.92 19.53
C VAL A 77 -27.77 13.14 18.40
N TYR A 78 -26.53 12.65 18.54
CA TYR A 78 -25.50 12.76 17.52
C TYR A 78 -25.97 12.23 16.16
N ARG A 79 -25.79 13.05 15.13
CA ARG A 79 -26.06 12.74 13.72
C ARG A 79 -24.84 13.11 12.88
N PRO A 80 -24.21 12.16 12.19
CA PRO A 80 -23.15 12.46 11.23
C PRO A 80 -23.67 13.40 10.14
N LYS A 81 -22.87 14.40 9.78
CA LYS A 81 -23.18 15.29 8.66
C LYS A 81 -22.85 14.63 7.32
N PRO A 82 -23.54 14.99 6.22
CA PRO A 82 -23.19 14.53 4.89
C PRO A 82 -21.73 14.86 4.54
N ALA A 83 -21.03 13.95 3.88
CA ALA A 83 -19.66 14.21 3.42
C ALA A 83 -19.66 15.19 2.23
N LYS A 84 -18.73 16.14 2.20
CA LYS A 84 -18.53 17.02 1.03
C LYS A 84 -17.90 16.21 -0.11
N ARG A 85 -18.58 16.11 -1.25
CA ARG A 85 -18.06 15.38 -2.43
C ARG A 85 -17.11 16.27 -3.22
N VAL A 86 -15.94 15.72 -3.54
CA VAL A 86 -14.95 16.33 -4.44
C VAL A 86 -14.43 15.27 -5.40
N TYR A 87 -13.98 15.68 -6.57
CA TYR A 87 -13.49 14.77 -7.59
C TYR A 87 -11.98 14.91 -7.76
N ILE A 88 -11.30 13.76 -7.75
CA ILE A 88 -9.86 13.68 -8.01
C ILE A 88 -9.63 12.93 -9.32
N PRO A 89 -8.82 13.46 -10.26
CA PRO A 89 -8.54 12.79 -11.51
C PRO A 89 -7.77 11.47 -11.28
N LYS A 90 -8.28 10.38 -11.87
CA LYS A 90 -7.56 9.11 -11.94
C LYS A 90 -6.49 9.17 -13.04
N LYS A 91 -5.47 8.32 -12.95
CA LYS A 91 -4.45 8.16 -14.01
C LYS A 91 -5.02 7.75 -15.38
N SER A 92 -6.25 7.27 -15.42
CA SER A 92 -7.00 6.92 -16.64
C SER A 92 -7.82 8.07 -17.24
N GLY A 93 -7.73 9.27 -16.69
CA GLY A 93 -8.57 10.42 -17.07
C GLY A 93 -9.98 10.43 -16.47
N LYS A 94 -10.47 9.31 -15.92
CA LYS A 94 -11.74 9.27 -15.19
C LYS A 94 -11.61 9.95 -13.82
N LEU A 95 -12.69 10.54 -13.33
CA LEU A 95 -12.74 11.14 -12.01
C LEU A 95 -13.00 10.08 -10.92
N ARG A 96 -12.40 10.27 -9.74
CA ARG A 96 -12.69 9.50 -8.53
C ARG A 96 -13.45 10.39 -7.56
N PRO A 97 -14.67 10.05 -7.17
CA PRO A 97 -15.36 10.76 -6.11
C PRO A 97 -14.66 10.51 -4.76
N LEU A 98 -14.44 11.56 -4.00
CA LEU A 98 -13.92 11.52 -2.65
C LEU A 98 -14.91 12.23 -1.72
N GLY A 99 -15.30 11.60 -0.63
CA GLY A 99 -16.14 12.21 0.41
C GLY A 99 -15.27 12.77 1.53
N ILE A 100 -15.43 14.03 1.87
CA ILE A 100 -14.73 14.68 2.98
C ILE A 100 -15.72 14.86 4.13
N PRO A 101 -15.63 14.02 5.20
CA PRO A 101 -16.43 14.19 6.42
C PRO A 101 -16.04 15.48 7.16
N THR A 102 -16.93 15.98 8.01
CA THR A 102 -16.60 17.06 8.95
C THR A 102 -15.49 16.62 9.92
N PHE A 103 -14.79 17.59 10.54
CA PHE A 103 -13.72 17.22 11.46
C PHE A 103 -14.25 16.50 12.71
N ALA A 104 -15.42 16.93 13.22
CA ALA A 104 -16.09 16.24 14.31
C ALA A 104 -16.44 14.78 13.97
N ASP A 105 -16.98 14.55 12.76
CA ASP A 105 -17.27 13.18 12.29
C ASP A 105 -16.00 12.35 12.12
N LYS A 106 -14.91 12.94 11.61
CA LYS A 106 -13.60 12.25 11.52
C LYS A 106 -13.12 11.79 12.90
N LEU A 107 -13.34 12.61 13.94
CA LEU A 107 -12.91 12.28 15.29
C LEU A 107 -13.71 11.09 15.85
N VAL A 108 -15.04 11.10 15.72
CA VAL A 108 -15.90 9.97 16.14
C VAL A 108 -15.57 8.72 15.33
N GLN A 109 -15.38 8.86 14.02
CA GLN A 109 -15.00 7.75 13.15
C GLN A 109 -13.65 7.13 13.55
N GLU A 110 -12.66 7.93 14.00
CA GLU A 110 -11.39 7.41 14.47
C GLU A 110 -11.54 6.59 15.75
N VAL A 111 -12.37 7.04 16.71
CA VAL A 111 -12.66 6.23 17.91
C VAL A 111 -13.33 4.90 17.53
N VAL A 112 -14.36 4.95 16.66
CA VAL A 112 -15.03 3.73 16.17
C VAL A 112 -14.04 2.82 15.41
N ARG A 113 -13.15 3.39 14.60
CA ARG A 113 -12.11 2.64 13.89
C ARG A 113 -11.18 1.90 14.85
N MET A 114 -10.72 2.57 15.92
CA MET A 114 -9.86 1.94 16.93
C MET A 114 -10.54 0.75 17.59
N VAL A 115 -11.81 0.88 17.93
CA VAL A 115 -12.60 -0.21 18.53
C VAL A 115 -12.76 -1.37 17.54
N LEU A 116 -13.18 -1.10 16.30
CA LEU A 116 -13.33 -2.14 15.27
C LEU A 116 -12.02 -2.83 14.94
N GLU A 117 -10.91 -2.09 14.88
CA GLU A 117 -9.59 -2.64 14.61
C GLU A 117 -9.16 -3.59 15.74
N ALA A 118 -9.38 -3.25 17.00
CA ALA A 118 -9.12 -4.13 18.13
C ALA A 118 -9.93 -5.44 18.07
N ILE A 119 -11.20 -5.36 17.66
CA ILE A 119 -12.10 -6.52 17.54
C ILE A 119 -11.72 -7.43 16.37
N TYR A 120 -11.33 -6.86 15.21
CA TYR A 120 -11.26 -7.61 13.96
C TYR A 120 -9.84 -7.92 13.48
N GLU A 121 -8.78 -7.21 13.93
CA GLU A 121 -7.43 -7.41 13.38
C GLU A 121 -6.91 -8.85 13.58
N GLY A 122 -7.11 -9.44 14.76
CA GLY A 122 -6.75 -10.83 15.02
C GLY A 122 -7.63 -11.85 14.30
N TYR A 123 -8.85 -11.43 13.91
CA TYR A 123 -9.84 -12.31 13.27
C TYR A 123 -9.67 -12.40 11.74
N PHE A 124 -9.03 -11.40 11.12
CA PHE A 124 -8.83 -11.37 9.68
C PHE A 124 -7.87 -12.46 9.18
N GLU A 125 -8.16 -13.00 8.01
CA GLU A 125 -7.29 -13.97 7.36
C GLU A 125 -5.92 -13.37 7.00
N ARG A 126 -4.88 -14.22 7.05
CA ARG A 126 -3.51 -13.80 6.74
C ARG A 126 -3.31 -13.36 5.28
N THR A 127 -4.22 -13.77 4.40
CA THR A 127 -4.22 -13.48 2.96
C THR A 127 -4.71 -12.07 2.63
N SER A 128 -5.30 -11.35 3.60
CA SER A 128 -5.74 -9.95 3.48
C SER A 128 -4.64 -9.00 3.92
N HIS A 129 -4.26 -8.04 3.07
CA HIS A 129 -3.11 -7.15 3.30
C HIS A 129 -3.44 -5.65 3.25
N GLY A 130 -4.51 -5.21 2.59
CA GLY A 130 -4.85 -3.80 2.44
C GLY A 130 -5.37 -3.16 3.72
N PHE A 131 -4.95 -1.94 4.02
CA PHE A 131 -5.44 -1.12 5.14
C PHE A 131 -5.33 -1.74 6.54
N ARG A 132 -4.43 -2.67 6.73
CA ARG A 132 -4.21 -3.37 8.01
C ARG A 132 -2.88 -2.95 8.65
N PRO A 133 -2.80 -2.94 10.01
CA PRO A 133 -1.54 -2.75 10.71
C PRO A 133 -0.49 -3.79 10.27
N HIS A 134 0.77 -3.37 10.19
CA HIS A 134 1.90 -4.24 9.79
C HIS A 134 1.76 -4.93 8.42
N LYS A 135 0.78 -4.54 7.61
CA LYS A 135 0.59 -5.02 6.24
C LYS A 135 0.86 -3.91 5.23
N SER A 136 1.27 -4.30 4.03
CA SER A 136 1.58 -3.38 2.95
C SER A 136 1.42 -4.06 1.59
N CYS A 137 1.54 -3.30 0.50
CA CYS A 137 1.66 -3.87 -0.85
C CYS A 137 2.82 -4.87 -0.92
N HIS A 138 3.95 -4.57 -0.25
CA HIS A 138 5.12 -5.47 -0.22
C HIS A 138 4.83 -6.78 0.52
N THR A 139 4.06 -6.75 1.63
CA THR A 139 3.70 -8.00 2.31
C THR A 139 2.79 -8.88 1.47
N ALA A 140 1.88 -8.30 0.68
CA ALA A 140 1.05 -9.03 -0.28
C ALA A 140 1.90 -9.66 -1.39
N LEU A 141 2.81 -8.89 -1.98
CA LEU A 141 3.72 -9.37 -3.02
C LEU A 141 4.69 -10.43 -2.51
N LYS A 142 5.16 -10.30 -1.27
CA LYS A 142 5.98 -11.33 -0.61
C LYS A 142 5.19 -12.63 -0.40
N SER A 143 3.93 -12.51 0.02
CA SER A 143 3.01 -13.66 0.14
C SER A 143 2.86 -14.38 -1.21
N LEU A 144 2.73 -13.65 -2.32
CA LEU A 144 2.74 -14.23 -3.66
C LEU A 144 4.03 -15.00 -3.96
N GLN A 145 5.20 -14.39 -3.73
CA GLN A 145 6.49 -15.04 -3.98
C GLN A 145 6.68 -16.33 -3.16
N ASN A 146 6.13 -16.39 -1.95
CA ASN A 146 6.28 -17.55 -1.08
C ASN A 146 5.28 -18.67 -1.42
N ASN A 147 4.04 -18.32 -1.73
CA ASN A 147 2.94 -19.29 -1.75
C ASN A 147 2.49 -19.69 -3.17
N PHE A 148 2.72 -18.87 -4.20
CA PHE A 148 2.20 -19.12 -5.55
C PHE A 148 3.17 -19.88 -6.46
N ASN A 149 4.17 -20.56 -5.89
CA ASN A 149 5.12 -21.31 -6.66
C ASN A 149 4.45 -22.45 -7.43
N GLY A 150 4.80 -22.60 -8.71
CA GLY A 150 4.27 -23.62 -9.60
C GLY A 150 2.86 -23.36 -10.13
N THR A 151 2.27 -22.21 -9.83
CA THR A 151 0.99 -21.75 -10.39
C THR A 151 1.01 -21.84 -11.93
N LYS A 152 -0.10 -22.29 -12.52
CA LYS A 152 -0.31 -22.40 -13.97
C LYS A 152 -1.19 -21.31 -14.54
N TRP A 153 -2.15 -20.87 -13.74
CA TRP A 153 -3.10 -19.84 -14.11
C TRP A 153 -3.29 -18.83 -12.99
N PHE A 154 -3.37 -17.57 -13.35
CA PHE A 154 -3.82 -16.51 -12.47
C PHE A 154 -5.25 -16.13 -12.80
N ILE A 155 -6.06 -15.88 -11.78
CA ILE A 155 -7.35 -15.21 -11.91
C ILE A 155 -7.19 -13.86 -11.24
N GLU A 156 -7.16 -12.80 -12.04
CA GLU A 156 -7.11 -11.41 -11.60
C GLU A 156 -8.53 -10.99 -11.26
N GLY A 157 -8.79 -10.47 -10.07
CA GLY A 157 -10.12 -10.07 -9.65
C GLY A 157 -10.18 -8.61 -9.23
N ASP A 158 -11.20 -7.90 -9.75
CA ASP A 158 -11.50 -6.50 -9.42
C ASP A 158 -13.01 -6.37 -9.17
N ILE A 159 -13.38 -5.74 -8.06
CA ILE A 159 -14.77 -5.53 -7.68
C ILE A 159 -15.23 -4.18 -8.23
N LYS A 160 -16.32 -4.16 -8.99
CA LYS A 160 -16.82 -2.95 -9.62
C LYS A 160 -17.34 -1.94 -8.59
N GLY A 161 -16.69 -0.79 -8.50
CA GLY A 161 -17.11 0.30 -7.62
C GLY A 161 -17.27 -0.13 -6.16
N PHE A 162 -16.37 -0.94 -5.62
CA PHE A 162 -16.53 -1.62 -4.34
C PHE A 162 -17.03 -0.70 -3.21
N PHE A 163 -16.34 0.42 -2.97
CA PHE A 163 -16.71 1.35 -1.88
C PHE A 163 -18.10 1.98 -2.08
N ASP A 164 -18.54 2.14 -3.32
CA ASP A 164 -19.84 2.74 -3.65
C ASP A 164 -20.98 1.70 -3.60
N ASN A 165 -20.65 0.39 -3.62
CA ASN A 165 -21.61 -0.70 -3.72
C ASN A 165 -21.72 -1.58 -2.47
N ILE A 166 -21.04 -1.25 -1.37
CA ILE A 166 -21.19 -1.98 -0.10
C ILE A 166 -22.64 -1.90 0.37
N ASN A 167 -23.32 -3.05 0.50
CA ASN A 167 -24.69 -3.09 0.98
C ASN A 167 -24.75 -2.86 2.48
N HIS A 168 -25.47 -1.82 2.92
CA HIS A 168 -25.55 -1.42 4.33
C HIS A 168 -26.22 -2.50 5.21
N GLY A 169 -27.24 -3.18 4.70
CA GLY A 169 -27.91 -4.28 5.43
C GLY A 169 -26.95 -5.41 5.70
N VAL A 170 -26.29 -5.93 4.66
CA VAL A 170 -25.29 -7.00 4.75
C VAL A 170 -24.13 -6.59 5.67
N MET A 171 -23.66 -5.33 5.62
CA MET A 171 -22.63 -4.82 6.51
C MET A 171 -23.04 -4.96 7.98
N ILE A 172 -24.25 -4.50 8.32
CA ILE A 172 -24.74 -4.57 9.70
C ILE A 172 -24.95 -6.01 10.16
N GLU A 173 -25.42 -6.91 9.28
CA GLU A 173 -25.53 -8.33 9.57
C GLU A 173 -24.16 -8.97 9.87
N ILE A 174 -23.14 -8.66 9.07
CA ILE A 174 -21.77 -9.13 9.29
C ILE A 174 -21.23 -8.62 10.64
N LEU A 175 -21.45 -7.34 10.96
CA LEU A 175 -21.02 -6.77 12.24
C LEU A 175 -21.75 -7.44 13.43
N ARG A 176 -23.07 -7.71 13.29
CA ARG A 176 -23.91 -8.35 14.32
C ARG A 176 -23.46 -9.78 14.66
N GLU A 177 -22.73 -10.44 13.79
CA GLU A 177 -22.17 -11.75 14.12
C GLU A 177 -21.21 -11.71 15.33
N ARG A 178 -20.51 -10.58 15.52
CA ARG A 178 -19.56 -10.40 16.62
C ARG A 178 -19.93 -9.29 17.61
N ILE A 179 -20.83 -8.39 17.25
CA ILE A 179 -21.21 -7.22 18.06
C ILE A 179 -22.68 -7.35 18.39
N SER A 180 -23.02 -7.45 19.68
CA SER A 180 -24.39 -7.46 20.19
C SER A 180 -24.89 -6.10 20.67
N ASP A 181 -24.01 -5.06 20.70
CA ASP A 181 -24.38 -3.71 21.08
C ASP A 181 -25.12 -2.98 19.96
N GLU A 182 -26.46 -2.99 20.00
CA GLU A 182 -27.31 -2.35 18.99
C GLU A 182 -27.14 -0.82 18.94
N ARG A 183 -26.73 -0.16 20.02
CA ARG A 183 -26.43 1.28 20.03
C ARG A 183 -25.20 1.58 19.16
N PHE A 184 -24.17 0.73 19.27
CA PHE A 184 -22.96 0.86 18.46
C PHE A 184 -23.26 0.56 16.98
N LEU A 185 -24.04 -0.48 16.69
CA LEU A 185 -24.48 -0.80 15.32
C LEU A 185 -25.32 0.30 14.70
N ARG A 186 -26.24 0.93 15.48
CA ARG A 186 -27.02 2.09 15.01
C ARG A 186 -26.12 3.28 14.66
N LEU A 187 -25.06 3.52 15.42
CA LEU A 187 -24.11 4.59 15.10
C LEU A 187 -23.40 4.31 13.76
N ILE A 188 -22.93 3.08 13.55
CA ILE A 188 -22.31 2.69 12.27
C ILE A 188 -23.31 2.88 11.13
N ARG A 189 -24.57 2.47 11.31
CA ARG A 189 -25.63 2.67 10.31
C ARG A 189 -25.88 4.15 10.03
N LYS A 190 -25.82 5.02 11.06
CA LYS A 190 -25.91 6.49 10.88
C LYS A 190 -24.78 7.00 9.98
N PHE A 191 -23.53 6.53 10.16
CA PHE A 191 -22.41 6.89 9.27
C PHE A 191 -22.60 6.40 7.84
N LEU A 192 -23.07 5.18 7.64
CA LEU A 192 -23.34 4.63 6.33
C LEU A 192 -24.42 5.41 5.58
N ASN A 193 -25.44 5.88 6.30
CA ASN A 193 -26.60 6.59 5.76
C ASN A 193 -26.42 8.12 5.71
N ALA A 194 -25.29 8.66 6.18
CA ALA A 194 -25.07 10.10 6.29
C ALA A 194 -25.18 10.86 4.94
N GLY A 195 -24.95 10.15 3.83
CA GLY A 195 -25.03 10.75 2.50
C GLY A 195 -23.82 11.62 2.15
N TYR A 196 -23.96 12.33 1.05
CA TYR A 196 -22.97 13.31 0.62
C TYR A 196 -23.62 14.55 0.00
N LEU A 197 -22.93 15.67 0.08
CA LEU A 197 -23.30 16.92 -0.56
C LEU A 197 -22.43 17.13 -1.81
N GLU A 198 -23.08 17.31 -2.95
CA GLU A 198 -22.46 17.58 -4.23
C GLU A 198 -23.16 18.78 -4.88
N GLU A 199 -22.40 19.83 -5.22
CA GLU A 199 -22.94 21.07 -5.81
C GLU A 199 -24.15 21.63 -5.03
N TRP A 200 -24.09 21.57 -3.68
CA TRP A 200 -25.15 21.98 -2.74
C TRP A 200 -26.41 21.10 -2.74
N HIS A 201 -26.44 20.01 -3.55
CA HIS A 201 -27.51 19.01 -3.54
C HIS A 201 -27.18 17.86 -2.59
N PHE A 202 -28.11 17.54 -1.68
CA PHE A 202 -28.00 16.41 -0.79
C PHE A 202 -28.36 15.10 -1.53
N ASN A 203 -27.46 14.14 -1.46
CA ASN A 203 -27.65 12.80 -2.02
C ASN A 203 -27.64 11.76 -0.89
N ARG A 204 -28.72 11.00 -0.79
CA ARG A 204 -28.77 9.84 0.12
C ARG A 204 -27.89 8.72 -0.42
N THR A 205 -27.17 8.06 0.50
CA THR A 205 -26.49 6.80 0.18
C THR A 205 -27.33 5.62 0.65
N TYR A 206 -27.79 4.81 -0.30
CA TYR A 206 -28.47 3.55 -0.03
C TYR A 206 -27.47 2.38 0.00
N SER A 207 -26.29 2.57 -0.55
CA SER A 207 -25.15 1.66 -0.55
C SER A 207 -23.86 2.46 -0.50
N GLY A 208 -22.79 1.78 -0.11
CA GLY A 208 -21.45 2.33 -0.11
C GLY A 208 -21.03 3.00 1.20
N THR A 209 -19.72 3.20 1.27
CA THR A 209 -19.06 4.00 2.30
C THR A 209 -18.35 5.16 1.62
N PRO A 210 -18.39 6.39 2.16
CA PRO A 210 -17.69 7.51 1.52
C PRO A 210 -16.21 7.18 1.31
N GLN A 211 -15.75 7.22 0.06
CA GLN A 211 -14.31 7.13 -0.21
C GLN A 211 -13.62 8.35 0.41
N GLY A 212 -12.86 8.12 1.50
CA GLY A 212 -12.23 9.19 2.30
C GLY A 212 -12.71 9.25 3.75
N GLY A 213 -13.74 8.51 4.13
CA GLY A 213 -14.12 8.30 5.53
C GLY A 213 -13.05 7.49 6.28
N ILE A 214 -12.82 7.83 7.56
CA ILE A 214 -11.78 7.17 8.37
C ILE A 214 -12.14 5.71 8.66
N ILE A 215 -13.42 5.40 8.85
CA ILE A 215 -13.89 4.02 9.12
C ILE A 215 -14.04 3.19 7.84
N SER A 216 -14.08 3.80 6.66
CA SER A 216 -14.38 3.08 5.41
C SER A 216 -13.40 1.94 5.12
N PRO A 217 -12.07 2.07 5.34
CA PRO A 217 -11.12 0.97 5.11
C PRO A 217 -11.31 -0.24 6.03
N ILE A 218 -11.62 -0.03 7.31
CA ILE A 218 -11.85 -1.15 8.24
C ILE A 218 -13.18 -1.84 7.94
N LEU A 219 -14.25 -1.09 7.64
CA LEU A 219 -15.52 -1.66 7.22
C LEU A 219 -15.38 -2.46 5.92
N ALA A 220 -14.59 -1.97 4.97
CA ALA A 220 -14.26 -2.68 3.74
C ALA A 220 -13.59 -4.04 4.02
N ASN A 221 -12.64 -4.08 4.94
CA ASN A 221 -11.98 -5.34 5.33
C ASN A 221 -12.93 -6.29 6.06
N ILE A 222 -13.79 -5.78 6.96
CA ILE A 222 -14.80 -6.58 7.66
C ILE A 222 -15.78 -7.22 6.66
N TYR A 223 -16.22 -6.45 5.66
CA TYR A 223 -17.12 -6.92 4.62
C TYR A 223 -16.49 -8.02 3.77
N LEU A 224 -15.25 -7.82 3.31
CA LEU A 224 -14.52 -8.76 2.47
C LEU A 224 -13.89 -9.93 3.23
N ASP A 225 -13.87 -9.91 4.57
CA ASP A 225 -13.43 -11.05 5.37
C ASP A 225 -14.29 -12.30 5.12
N LYS A 226 -15.58 -12.09 4.79
CA LYS A 226 -16.46 -13.18 4.36
C LYS A 226 -15.97 -13.85 3.08
N PHE A 227 -15.46 -13.06 2.15
CA PHE A 227 -14.84 -13.58 0.93
C PHE A 227 -13.50 -14.25 1.22
N ASP A 228 -12.68 -13.69 2.09
CA ASP A 228 -11.40 -14.29 2.48
C ASP A 228 -11.62 -15.69 3.11
N LYS A 229 -12.60 -15.84 3.99
CA LYS A 229 -12.97 -17.11 4.60
C LYS A 229 -13.57 -18.11 3.61
N TYR A 230 -14.41 -17.63 2.69
CA TYR A 230 -14.91 -18.45 1.59
C TYR A 230 -13.76 -18.99 0.74
N MET A 231 -12.80 -18.14 0.35
CA MET A 231 -11.64 -18.54 -0.44
C MET A 231 -10.72 -19.51 0.31
N LYS A 232 -10.57 -19.36 1.62
CA LYS A 232 -9.82 -20.30 2.46
C LYS A 232 -10.44 -21.69 2.43
N LYS A 233 -11.76 -21.77 2.63
CA LYS A 233 -12.48 -23.05 2.57
C LYS A 233 -12.41 -23.64 1.14
N TYR A 234 -12.69 -22.82 0.13
CA TYR A 234 -12.62 -23.23 -1.27
C TYR A 234 -11.24 -23.79 -1.64
N ALA A 235 -10.16 -23.15 -1.15
CA ALA A 235 -8.81 -23.63 -1.36
C ALA A 235 -8.57 -25.00 -0.71
N GLN A 236 -9.07 -25.21 0.52
CA GLN A 236 -8.96 -26.49 1.21
C GLN A 236 -9.67 -27.61 0.44
N ASP A 237 -10.88 -27.35 -0.04
CA ASP A 237 -11.70 -28.31 -0.80
C ASP A 237 -11.08 -28.60 -2.19
N PHE A 238 -10.45 -27.61 -2.81
CA PHE A 238 -9.80 -27.72 -4.11
C PHE A 238 -8.45 -28.45 -4.05
N HIS A 239 -7.75 -28.43 -2.91
CA HIS A 239 -6.44 -29.04 -2.77
C HIS A 239 -6.50 -30.55 -2.94
N LYS A 240 -5.64 -31.12 -3.81
CA LYS A 240 -5.53 -32.55 -4.08
C LYS A 240 -4.07 -32.99 -4.09
N GLY A 241 -3.78 -34.18 -3.51
CA GLY A 241 -2.46 -34.77 -3.47
C GLY A 241 -1.44 -34.03 -2.57
N LYS A 242 -0.42 -34.73 -2.09
CA LYS A 242 0.65 -34.15 -1.25
C LYS A 242 1.83 -33.64 -2.08
N VAL A 243 2.24 -34.41 -3.09
CA VAL A 243 3.42 -34.16 -3.93
C VAL A 243 3.04 -34.38 -5.39
N ARG A 244 3.55 -33.52 -6.26
CA ARG A 244 3.41 -33.67 -7.71
C ARG A 244 4.22 -34.88 -8.20
N HIS A 245 3.68 -35.70 -9.09
CA HIS A 245 4.38 -36.82 -9.68
C HIS A 245 5.62 -36.34 -10.45
N ARG A 246 6.70 -37.09 -10.34
CA ARG A 246 7.92 -36.85 -11.13
C ARG A 246 7.67 -37.13 -12.60
N ASN A 247 8.41 -36.42 -13.47
CA ASN A 247 8.40 -36.73 -14.89
C ASN A 247 8.96 -38.13 -15.12
N LYS A 248 8.15 -39.01 -15.73
CA LYS A 248 8.51 -40.43 -15.99
C LYS A 248 9.74 -40.54 -16.87
N ASP A 249 9.91 -39.65 -17.85
CA ASP A 249 11.04 -39.67 -18.77
C ASP A 249 12.36 -39.33 -18.08
N ILE A 250 12.32 -38.34 -17.13
CA ILE A 250 13.49 -38.09 -16.27
C ILE A 250 13.81 -39.31 -15.40
N GLY A 251 12.81 -40.01 -14.93
CA GLY A 251 13.01 -41.27 -14.19
C GLY A 251 13.74 -42.30 -15.02
N ARG A 252 13.29 -42.53 -16.26
CA ARG A 252 13.95 -43.45 -17.23
C ARG A 252 15.39 -43.05 -17.53
N LEU A 253 15.62 -41.76 -17.80
CA LEU A 253 16.96 -41.23 -18.07
C LEU A 253 17.91 -41.38 -16.86
N ASN A 254 17.43 -41.08 -15.66
CA ASN A 254 18.21 -41.27 -14.43
C ASN A 254 18.58 -42.73 -14.18
N ASN A 255 17.63 -43.65 -14.39
CA ASN A 255 17.91 -45.09 -14.28
C ASN A 255 18.96 -45.55 -15.31
N ARG A 256 18.88 -45.04 -16.54
CA ARG A 256 19.88 -45.35 -17.56
C ARG A 256 21.26 -44.78 -17.21
N VAL A 257 21.32 -43.53 -16.71
CA VAL A 257 22.59 -42.93 -16.24
C VAL A 257 23.18 -43.73 -15.07
N HIS A 258 22.35 -44.19 -14.14
CA HIS A 258 22.78 -44.99 -13.01
C HIS A 258 23.33 -46.33 -13.48
N TYR A 259 22.63 -47.01 -14.39
CA TYR A 259 23.06 -48.27 -14.99
C TYR A 259 24.42 -48.12 -15.72
N LEU A 260 24.56 -47.11 -16.57
CA LEU A 260 25.81 -46.84 -17.27
C LEU A 260 26.97 -46.59 -16.32
N LYS A 261 26.76 -45.75 -15.29
CA LYS A 261 27.79 -45.48 -14.28
C LYS A 261 28.20 -46.70 -13.46
N LYS A 262 27.28 -47.65 -13.21
CA LYS A 262 27.60 -48.90 -12.56
C LYS A 262 28.45 -49.75 -13.46
N ARG A 263 28.05 -49.92 -14.73
CA ARG A 263 28.73 -50.74 -15.71
C ARG A 263 30.12 -50.24 -16.13
N MET A 264 30.31 -48.88 -16.12
CA MET A 264 31.62 -48.25 -16.35
C MET A 264 32.70 -48.67 -15.33
N LYS A 265 32.33 -49.20 -14.17
CA LYS A 265 33.27 -49.71 -13.16
C LYS A 265 33.78 -51.10 -13.49
N GLU A 266 33.09 -51.82 -14.37
CA GLU A 266 33.37 -53.23 -14.73
C GLU A 266 34.00 -53.35 -16.12
N VAL A 267 34.02 -52.28 -16.93
CA VAL A 267 34.54 -52.27 -18.31
C VAL A 267 35.98 -51.77 -18.32
N THR A 268 36.88 -52.57 -18.89
CA THR A 268 38.31 -52.26 -19.05
C THR A 268 38.67 -51.74 -20.45
N ASP A 269 37.77 -51.91 -21.42
CA ASP A 269 37.95 -51.46 -22.83
C ASP A 269 37.77 -49.90 -22.86
N VAL A 270 38.84 -49.22 -23.34
CA VAL A 270 38.93 -47.75 -23.32
C VAL A 270 37.89 -47.11 -24.26
N ASP A 271 37.68 -47.62 -25.45
CA ASP A 271 36.76 -47.06 -26.44
C ASP A 271 35.30 -47.20 -25.99
N LYS A 272 34.96 -48.35 -25.41
CA LYS A 272 33.65 -48.57 -24.83
C LYS A 272 33.40 -47.68 -23.61
N LEU A 273 34.42 -47.42 -22.82
CA LEU A 273 34.35 -46.58 -21.64
C LEU A 273 34.12 -45.11 -22.02
N GLU A 274 34.75 -44.66 -23.13
CA GLU A 274 34.56 -43.29 -23.63
C GLU A 274 33.17 -43.07 -24.25
N ALA A 275 32.69 -44.04 -25.05
CA ALA A 275 31.33 -44.04 -25.58
C ALA A 275 30.26 -44.00 -24.44
N MET A 276 30.47 -44.78 -23.37
CA MET A 276 29.59 -44.75 -22.19
C MET A 276 29.63 -43.39 -21.45
N ARG A 277 30.80 -42.78 -21.35
CA ARG A 277 30.96 -41.42 -20.76
C ARG A 277 30.21 -40.39 -21.58
N GLU A 278 30.28 -40.45 -22.88
CA GLU A 278 29.56 -39.53 -23.76
C GLU A 278 28.04 -39.75 -23.68
N GLU A 279 27.57 -40.99 -23.67
CA GLU A 279 26.14 -41.29 -23.45
C GLU A 279 25.64 -40.73 -22.10
N VAL A 280 26.42 -40.86 -21.04
CA VAL A 280 26.09 -40.30 -19.73
C VAL A 280 26.01 -38.77 -19.79
N ARG A 281 26.96 -38.07 -20.42
CA ARG A 281 26.93 -36.60 -20.59
C ARG A 281 25.69 -36.16 -21.36
N ASN A 282 25.40 -36.81 -22.49
CA ASN A 282 24.25 -36.47 -23.33
C ASN A 282 22.92 -36.65 -22.57
N LYS A 283 22.75 -37.76 -21.82
CA LYS A 283 21.55 -37.98 -21.01
C LYS A 283 21.45 -37.01 -19.83
N GLN A 284 22.55 -36.68 -19.20
CA GLN A 284 22.56 -35.66 -18.13
C GLN A 284 22.18 -34.28 -18.68
N GLN A 285 22.63 -33.93 -19.86
CA GLN A 285 22.24 -32.67 -20.52
C GLN A 285 20.74 -32.66 -20.87
N GLN A 286 20.21 -33.77 -21.40
CA GLN A 286 18.76 -33.92 -21.63
C GLN A 286 17.95 -33.74 -20.33
N ILE A 287 18.39 -34.39 -19.25
CA ILE A 287 17.72 -34.24 -17.93
C ILE A 287 17.67 -32.78 -17.49
N LEU A 288 18.72 -32.00 -17.78
CA LEU A 288 18.76 -30.58 -17.37
C LEU A 288 17.77 -29.70 -18.15
N THR A 289 17.39 -30.09 -19.38
CA THR A 289 16.44 -29.34 -20.21
C THR A 289 14.97 -29.77 -20.02
N MET A 290 14.68 -30.78 -19.21
CA MET A 290 13.32 -31.31 -19.01
C MET A 290 12.72 -30.86 -17.67
N PRO A 291 11.39 -30.68 -17.57
CA PRO A 291 10.72 -30.38 -16.30
C PRO A 291 10.83 -31.57 -15.34
N SER A 292 11.21 -31.30 -14.08
CA SER A 292 11.38 -32.34 -13.05
C SER A 292 10.09 -33.01 -12.58
N GLY A 293 8.98 -32.30 -12.64
CA GLY A 293 7.64 -32.78 -12.27
C GLY A 293 6.71 -32.79 -13.48
N ASN A 294 5.66 -33.59 -13.40
CA ASN A 294 4.58 -33.53 -14.38
C ASN A 294 3.81 -32.22 -14.23
N ASP A 295 3.89 -31.36 -15.23
CA ASP A 295 3.27 -30.03 -15.20
C ASP A 295 1.75 -30.07 -15.15
N MET A 296 1.12 -31.12 -15.68
CA MET A 296 -0.32 -31.32 -15.78
C MET A 296 -0.79 -32.55 -14.96
N ASP A 297 -0.18 -32.76 -13.79
CA ASP A 297 -0.54 -33.87 -12.93
C ASP A 297 -2.00 -33.73 -12.44
N GLU A 298 -2.87 -34.62 -12.86
CA GLU A 298 -4.29 -34.64 -12.50
C GLU A 298 -4.54 -34.90 -11.01
N ASN A 299 -3.58 -35.51 -10.33
CA ASN A 299 -3.64 -35.82 -8.91
C ASN A 299 -3.05 -34.74 -8.02
N PHE A 300 -2.64 -33.61 -8.59
CA PHE A 300 -2.09 -32.49 -7.83
C PHE A 300 -2.79 -31.18 -8.20
N ARG A 301 -3.55 -30.65 -7.23
CA ARG A 301 -4.27 -29.39 -7.35
C ARG A 301 -3.93 -28.46 -6.19
N ARG A 302 -3.72 -27.19 -6.50
CA ARG A 302 -3.51 -26.12 -5.50
C ARG A 302 -4.23 -24.86 -5.93
N LEU A 303 -4.81 -24.18 -4.96
CA LEU A 303 -5.36 -22.85 -5.08
C LEU A 303 -4.76 -21.98 -4.00
N ASN A 304 -4.14 -20.88 -4.38
CA ASN A 304 -3.62 -19.87 -3.48
C ASN A 304 -4.35 -18.55 -3.73
N TYR A 305 -4.53 -17.77 -2.68
CA TYR A 305 -5.30 -16.54 -2.72
C TYR A 305 -4.58 -15.44 -1.93
N VAL A 306 -4.62 -14.22 -2.45
CA VAL A 306 -4.12 -13.00 -1.78
C VAL A 306 -5.00 -11.83 -2.16
N ARG A 307 -5.29 -10.94 -1.20
CA ARG A 307 -6.10 -9.74 -1.40
C ARG A 307 -5.41 -8.50 -0.83
N TYR A 308 -5.54 -7.40 -1.54
CA TYR A 308 -5.18 -6.07 -1.09
C TYR A 308 -6.33 -5.10 -1.35
N ALA A 309 -7.06 -4.73 -0.31
CA ALA A 309 -8.33 -3.99 -0.41
C ALA A 309 -9.35 -4.72 -1.29
N ASP A 310 -9.78 -4.11 -2.39
CA ASP A 310 -10.70 -4.66 -3.41
C ASP A 310 -10.00 -5.47 -4.51
N ASP A 311 -8.69 -5.29 -4.68
CA ASP A 311 -7.89 -6.07 -5.64
C ASP A 311 -7.51 -7.44 -5.05
N PHE A 312 -7.69 -8.53 -5.82
CA PHE A 312 -7.23 -9.84 -5.41
C PHE A 312 -6.66 -10.66 -6.55
N LEU A 313 -5.82 -11.63 -6.18
CA LEU A 313 -5.22 -12.56 -7.13
C LEU A 313 -5.36 -14.00 -6.62
N ILE A 314 -5.85 -14.88 -7.49
CA ILE A 314 -5.92 -16.32 -7.24
C ILE A 314 -4.92 -17.01 -8.15
N GLY A 315 -4.08 -17.88 -7.59
CA GLY A 315 -3.14 -18.73 -8.33
C GLY A 315 -3.59 -20.17 -8.32
N VAL A 316 -3.75 -20.78 -9.50
CA VAL A 316 -4.28 -22.12 -9.65
C VAL A 316 -3.25 -23.05 -10.28
N ILE A 317 -3.03 -24.20 -9.65
CA ILE A 317 -2.41 -25.37 -10.26
C ILE A 317 -3.53 -26.32 -10.66
N GLY A 318 -3.94 -26.24 -11.93
CA GLY A 318 -5.07 -26.94 -12.50
C GLY A 318 -5.19 -26.65 -14.00
N ASN A 319 -6.30 -27.07 -14.60
CA ASN A 319 -6.62 -26.80 -16.00
C ASN A 319 -7.41 -25.47 -16.16
N LYS A 320 -7.61 -25.03 -17.39
CA LYS A 320 -8.32 -23.76 -17.67
C LYS A 320 -9.80 -23.84 -17.32
N ALA A 321 -10.46 -24.98 -17.57
CA ALA A 321 -11.87 -25.19 -17.22
C ALA A 321 -12.11 -25.10 -15.70
N GLU A 322 -11.19 -25.62 -14.87
CA GLU A 322 -11.24 -25.44 -13.44
C GLU A 322 -11.15 -23.95 -13.05
N CYS A 323 -10.32 -23.17 -13.74
CA CYS A 323 -10.22 -21.72 -13.49
C CYS A 323 -11.50 -20.96 -13.88
N GLU A 324 -12.14 -21.35 -14.96
CA GLU A 324 -13.43 -20.80 -15.40
C GLU A 324 -14.53 -21.11 -14.38
N LYS A 325 -14.55 -22.34 -13.83
CA LYS A 325 -15.44 -22.71 -12.73
C LYS A 325 -15.18 -21.89 -11.48
N ILE A 326 -13.91 -21.77 -11.03
CA ILE A 326 -13.53 -20.95 -9.88
C ILE A 326 -14.02 -19.50 -10.06
N LYS A 327 -13.80 -18.91 -11.24
CA LYS A 327 -14.25 -17.55 -11.57
C LYS A 327 -15.78 -17.44 -11.46
N ALA A 328 -16.54 -18.42 -11.97
CA ALA A 328 -17.99 -18.44 -11.88
C ALA A 328 -18.48 -18.56 -10.43
N ASP A 329 -17.89 -19.48 -9.64
CA ASP A 329 -18.25 -19.70 -8.24
C ASP A 329 -17.96 -18.46 -7.38
N VAL A 330 -16.81 -17.81 -7.59
CA VAL A 330 -16.46 -16.55 -6.94
C VAL A 330 -17.44 -15.43 -7.32
N THR A 331 -17.78 -15.30 -8.59
CA THR A 331 -18.75 -14.30 -9.05
C THR A 331 -20.13 -14.52 -8.41
N GLN A 332 -20.58 -15.77 -8.35
CA GLN A 332 -21.84 -16.13 -7.72
C GLN A 332 -21.83 -15.84 -6.22
N PHE A 333 -20.74 -16.16 -5.50
CA PHE A 333 -20.60 -15.85 -4.08
C PHE A 333 -20.68 -14.34 -3.84
N MET A 334 -19.91 -13.56 -4.58
CA MET A 334 -19.91 -12.08 -4.48
C MET A 334 -21.32 -11.52 -4.67
N GLN A 335 -22.03 -11.97 -5.71
CA GLN A 335 -23.37 -11.49 -6.01
C GLN A 335 -24.42 -11.93 -4.97
N LYS A 336 -24.44 -13.22 -4.63
CA LYS A 336 -25.49 -13.76 -3.74
C LYS A 336 -25.29 -13.37 -2.29
N LYS A 337 -24.06 -13.48 -1.78
CA LYS A 337 -23.76 -13.27 -0.34
C LYS A 337 -23.39 -11.84 0.00
N LEU A 338 -22.60 -11.20 -0.84
CA LEU A 338 -22.09 -9.84 -0.60
C LEU A 338 -22.80 -8.76 -1.41
N LYS A 339 -23.73 -9.11 -2.30
CA LYS A 339 -24.42 -8.15 -3.17
C LYS A 339 -23.46 -7.25 -3.95
N LEU A 340 -22.29 -7.80 -4.31
CA LEU A 340 -21.24 -7.12 -5.07
C LEU A 340 -21.15 -7.67 -6.50
N GLU A 341 -20.79 -6.82 -7.43
CA GLU A 341 -20.59 -7.16 -8.84
C GLU A 341 -19.09 -7.21 -9.18
N MET A 342 -18.66 -8.29 -9.85
CA MET A 342 -17.30 -8.39 -10.36
C MET A 342 -17.16 -7.59 -11.67
N SER A 343 -16.02 -6.92 -11.83
CA SER A 343 -15.70 -6.24 -13.09
C SER A 343 -15.33 -7.28 -14.16
N GLN A 344 -16.23 -7.51 -15.13
CA GLN A 344 -16.02 -8.49 -16.20
C GLN A 344 -14.77 -8.16 -17.05
N GLU A 345 -14.56 -6.87 -17.33
CA GLU A 345 -13.42 -6.39 -18.14
C GLU A 345 -12.06 -6.60 -17.47
N LYS A 346 -12.02 -6.59 -16.14
CA LYS A 346 -10.77 -6.69 -15.38
C LYS A 346 -10.58 -8.06 -14.70
N THR A 347 -11.63 -8.89 -14.67
CA THR A 347 -11.52 -10.23 -14.12
C THR A 347 -11.06 -11.20 -15.20
N LEU A 348 -9.74 -11.36 -15.29
CA LEU A 348 -9.05 -12.11 -16.34
C LEU A 348 -8.52 -13.45 -15.83
N ILE A 349 -8.52 -14.45 -16.72
CA ILE A 349 -7.81 -15.72 -16.50
C ILE A 349 -6.55 -15.68 -17.37
N THR A 350 -5.40 -15.51 -16.71
CA THR A 350 -4.11 -15.30 -17.37
C THR A 350 -3.22 -16.52 -17.16
N ASN A 351 -2.63 -17.06 -18.25
CA ASN A 351 -1.61 -18.11 -18.12
C ASN A 351 -0.40 -17.57 -17.33
N ALA A 352 0.10 -18.33 -16.37
CA ALA A 352 1.17 -17.87 -15.48
C ALA A 352 2.53 -17.61 -16.17
N GLN A 353 2.70 -18.01 -17.44
CA GLN A 353 3.85 -17.62 -18.27
C GLN A 353 3.67 -16.20 -18.85
N ASN A 354 2.42 -15.79 -19.05
CA ASN A 354 2.07 -14.42 -19.38
C ASN A 354 1.96 -13.63 -18.07
N SER A 355 2.13 -12.32 -18.13
CA SER A 355 2.13 -11.51 -16.91
C SER A 355 0.72 -11.14 -16.48
N ALA A 356 0.30 -11.54 -15.28
CA ALA A 356 -0.84 -10.99 -14.58
C ALA A 356 -0.46 -9.65 -13.92
N LYS A 357 -1.40 -8.73 -13.78
CA LYS A 357 -1.17 -7.41 -13.17
C LYS A 357 -1.73 -7.37 -11.75
N PHE A 358 -0.89 -7.10 -10.77
CA PHE A 358 -1.32 -6.92 -9.39
C PHE A 358 -0.46 -5.89 -8.69
N LEU A 359 -1.07 -4.91 -8.02
CA LEU A 359 -0.40 -3.84 -7.29
C LEU A 359 0.71 -3.12 -8.09
N GLY A 360 0.48 -2.89 -9.38
CA GLY A 360 1.44 -2.20 -10.25
C GLY A 360 2.65 -3.02 -10.68
N TYR A 361 2.69 -4.30 -10.33
CA TYR A 361 3.68 -5.26 -10.83
C TYR A 361 3.09 -6.16 -11.91
N GLU A 362 3.94 -6.65 -12.77
CA GLU A 362 3.67 -7.78 -13.66
C GLU A 362 4.18 -9.06 -12.99
N ILE A 363 3.27 -10.02 -12.81
CA ILE A 363 3.52 -11.25 -12.06
C ILE A 363 3.47 -12.43 -13.02
N SER A 364 4.54 -13.19 -13.07
CA SER A 364 4.63 -14.42 -13.87
C SER A 364 5.30 -15.54 -13.08
N VAL A 365 5.20 -16.76 -13.59
CA VAL A 365 5.90 -17.93 -13.01
C VAL A 365 6.98 -18.37 -13.97
N ARG A 366 8.21 -18.46 -13.46
CA ARG A 366 9.37 -18.84 -14.28
C ARG A 366 9.19 -20.24 -14.86
N LYS A 367 9.34 -20.31 -16.18
CA LYS A 367 9.46 -21.55 -16.94
C LYS A 367 10.62 -21.38 -17.93
N ASP A 368 11.80 -21.73 -17.47
CA ASP A 368 13.04 -21.58 -18.20
C ASP A 368 13.81 -22.91 -18.15
N TYR A 369 14.04 -23.48 -19.28
CA TYR A 369 14.77 -24.75 -19.43
C TYR A 369 16.24 -24.55 -19.78
N THR A 370 16.73 -23.33 -19.76
CA THR A 370 18.18 -23.06 -19.91
C THR A 370 18.93 -23.50 -18.66
N THR A 371 20.21 -23.70 -18.84
CA THR A 371 21.12 -24.10 -17.76
C THR A 371 21.95 -22.91 -17.29
N GLN A 372 22.38 -22.92 -16.04
CA GLN A 372 23.30 -21.95 -15.47
C GLN A 372 24.46 -22.66 -14.77
N LYS A 373 25.63 -22.04 -14.73
CA LYS A 373 26.74 -22.48 -13.89
C LYS A 373 26.60 -21.93 -12.49
N ASN A 374 26.78 -22.77 -11.47
CA ASN A 374 26.86 -22.32 -10.08
C ASN A 374 28.28 -21.76 -9.78
N ALA A 375 28.47 -21.26 -8.54
CA ALA A 375 29.78 -20.74 -8.11
C ALA A 375 30.94 -21.76 -8.17
N ARG A 376 30.62 -23.05 -8.21
CA ARG A 376 31.61 -24.16 -8.37
C ARG A 376 31.82 -24.58 -9.82
N GLY A 377 31.24 -23.85 -10.80
CA GLY A 377 31.34 -24.16 -12.22
C GLY A 377 30.43 -25.31 -12.70
N GLU A 378 29.64 -25.95 -11.80
CA GLU A 378 28.74 -27.03 -12.17
C GLU A 378 27.53 -26.50 -12.94
N THR A 379 27.16 -27.17 -14.02
CA THR A 379 25.98 -26.85 -14.81
C THR A 379 24.72 -27.35 -14.10
N ARG A 380 23.81 -26.43 -13.78
CA ARG A 380 22.52 -26.73 -13.15
C ARG A 380 21.39 -26.10 -13.94
N ARG A 381 20.19 -26.69 -13.84
CA ARG A 381 18.99 -26.07 -14.42
C ARG A 381 18.57 -24.87 -13.60
N HIS A 382 17.91 -23.91 -14.23
CA HIS A 382 17.21 -22.86 -13.53
C HIS A 382 16.10 -23.41 -12.62
N ARG A 383 15.88 -22.73 -11.50
CA ARG A 383 14.81 -23.07 -10.56
C ARG A 383 13.48 -22.61 -11.15
N ASN A 384 12.74 -23.54 -11.76
CA ASN A 384 11.42 -23.30 -12.34
C ASN A 384 10.33 -23.27 -11.27
N GLY A 385 9.20 -22.67 -11.62
CA GLY A 385 8.03 -22.56 -10.76
C GLY A 385 8.04 -21.38 -9.81
N ASN A 386 9.14 -20.64 -9.67
CA ASN A 386 9.19 -19.47 -8.81
C ASN A 386 8.40 -18.31 -9.40
N VAL A 387 7.69 -17.58 -8.54
CA VAL A 387 7.02 -16.32 -8.90
C VAL A 387 8.05 -15.24 -9.18
N ILE A 388 7.87 -14.54 -10.28
CA ILE A 388 8.69 -13.41 -10.71
C ILE A 388 7.85 -12.15 -10.66
N LEU A 389 8.37 -11.10 -10.03
CA LEU A 389 7.80 -9.77 -9.99
C LEU A 389 8.59 -8.86 -10.92
N HIS A 390 7.94 -8.29 -11.92
CA HIS A 390 8.56 -7.36 -12.85
C HIS A 390 7.94 -5.97 -12.78
N VAL A 391 8.76 -4.95 -12.98
CA VAL A 391 8.31 -3.59 -13.28
C VAL A 391 8.23 -3.47 -14.81
N SER A 392 7.04 -3.21 -15.33
CA SER A 392 6.86 -3.06 -16.76
C SER A 392 7.44 -1.75 -17.29
N ARG A 393 7.83 -1.77 -18.56
CA ARG A 393 8.29 -0.57 -19.28
C ARG A 393 7.23 0.54 -19.27
N GLU A 394 5.95 0.16 -19.35
CA GLU A 394 4.82 1.09 -19.30
C GLU A 394 4.71 1.84 -17.96
N VAL A 395 4.95 1.15 -16.85
CA VAL A 395 4.95 1.77 -15.51
C VAL A 395 6.07 2.81 -15.40
N ILE A 396 7.28 2.46 -15.86
CA ILE A 396 8.43 3.38 -15.88
C ILE A 396 8.12 4.60 -16.76
N LYS A 397 7.61 4.36 -17.98
CA LYS A 397 7.21 5.41 -18.93
C LYS A 397 6.21 6.38 -18.31
N LYS A 398 5.09 5.86 -17.77
CA LYS A 398 4.06 6.66 -17.13
C LYS A 398 4.61 7.49 -15.96
N LYS A 399 5.49 6.91 -15.15
CA LYS A 399 6.12 7.64 -14.03
C LYS A 399 7.00 8.79 -14.52
N LEU A 400 7.89 8.54 -15.47
CA LEU A 400 8.81 9.55 -16.02
C LEU A 400 8.05 10.70 -16.71
N LEU A 401 6.97 10.39 -17.44
CA LEU A 401 6.08 11.40 -18.03
C LEU A 401 5.37 12.21 -16.95
N SER A 402 4.85 11.57 -15.92
CA SER A 402 4.17 12.26 -14.79
C SER A 402 5.10 13.16 -13.98
N LEU A 403 6.40 12.89 -14.02
CA LEU A 403 7.45 13.73 -13.42
C LEU A 403 7.99 14.79 -14.39
N GLU A 404 7.48 14.86 -15.60
CA GLU A 404 7.99 15.71 -16.68
C GLU A 404 9.50 15.55 -16.97
N ALA A 405 10.04 14.37 -16.63
CA ALA A 405 11.47 14.09 -16.75
C ALA A 405 11.89 13.67 -18.15
N MET A 406 10.92 13.33 -19.03
CA MET A 406 11.21 12.87 -20.39
C MET A 406 10.14 13.26 -21.40
N ASN A 407 10.54 13.20 -22.68
CA ASN A 407 9.67 13.21 -23.84
C ASN A 407 9.82 11.87 -24.57
N VAL A 408 8.75 11.42 -25.23
CA VAL A 408 8.75 10.26 -26.10
C VAL A 408 8.72 10.75 -27.56
N LYS A 409 9.67 10.27 -28.37
CA LYS A 409 9.71 10.51 -29.81
C LYS A 409 9.64 9.18 -30.53
N THR A 410 9.02 9.14 -31.69
CA THR A 410 9.04 7.96 -32.56
C THR A 410 10.12 8.16 -33.62
N GLN A 411 11.09 7.26 -33.70
CA GLN A 411 12.12 7.20 -34.73
C GLN A 411 12.12 5.82 -35.37
N ASN A 412 11.96 5.75 -36.68
CA ASN A 412 11.91 4.48 -37.43
C ASN A 412 10.89 3.48 -36.86
N GLY A 413 9.69 3.96 -36.49
CA GLY A 413 8.63 3.14 -35.89
C GLY A 413 8.87 2.69 -34.43
N LYS A 414 10.00 3.06 -33.83
CA LYS A 414 10.35 2.69 -32.44
C LYS A 414 10.26 3.89 -31.50
N GLU A 415 9.75 3.67 -30.30
CA GLU A 415 9.76 4.68 -29.25
C GLU A 415 11.16 4.93 -28.70
N VAL A 416 11.60 6.18 -28.76
CA VAL A 416 12.86 6.65 -28.18
C VAL A 416 12.53 7.60 -27.03
N TRP A 417 13.06 7.30 -25.86
CA TRP A 417 12.90 8.11 -24.66
C TRP A 417 14.03 9.12 -24.56
N ARG A 418 13.69 10.39 -24.44
CA ARG A 418 14.67 11.48 -24.28
C ARG A 418 14.40 12.24 -23.00
N SER A 419 15.42 12.39 -22.17
CA SER A 419 15.35 13.20 -20.94
C SER A 419 15.03 14.66 -21.27
N LYS A 420 14.21 15.30 -20.43
CA LYS A 420 13.77 16.69 -20.50
C LYS A 420 14.22 17.42 -19.24
N GLY A 421 14.69 18.67 -19.35
CA GLY A 421 14.88 19.58 -18.22
C GLY A 421 13.51 20.01 -17.67
N ARG A 422 13.43 20.24 -16.38
CA ARG A 422 12.20 20.61 -15.67
C ARG A 422 12.19 22.10 -15.40
N THR A 423 11.63 22.87 -16.31
CA THR A 423 11.63 24.36 -16.25
C THR A 423 10.99 24.89 -14.98
N TYR A 424 9.96 24.24 -14.46
CA TYR A 424 9.29 24.64 -13.21
C TYR A 424 10.13 24.48 -11.92
N LEU A 425 11.35 23.93 -12.04
CA LEU A 425 12.29 23.78 -10.91
C LEU A 425 13.42 24.81 -10.95
N ILE A 426 13.58 25.58 -12.02
CA ILE A 426 14.74 26.45 -12.19
C ILE A 426 14.81 27.57 -11.15
N ASP A 427 13.67 28.02 -10.63
CA ASP A 427 13.61 29.09 -9.61
C ASP A 427 13.95 28.59 -8.20
N ASN A 428 13.95 27.26 -7.97
CA ASN A 428 14.30 26.68 -6.68
C ASN A 428 15.82 26.71 -6.47
N GLU A 429 16.24 26.73 -5.20
CA GLU A 429 17.66 26.60 -4.83
C GLU A 429 18.24 25.25 -5.32
N PRO A 430 19.53 25.21 -5.75
CA PRO A 430 20.17 24.01 -6.28
C PRO A 430 20.05 22.78 -5.38
N GLN A 431 20.22 22.93 -4.05
CA GLN A 431 20.08 21.85 -3.07
C GLN A 431 18.65 21.32 -2.98
N ASP A 432 17.63 22.17 -3.20
CA ASP A 432 16.22 21.78 -3.14
C ASP A 432 15.81 21.03 -4.41
N ILE A 433 16.37 21.41 -5.57
CA ILE A 433 16.19 20.65 -6.80
C ILE A 433 16.71 19.21 -6.61
N VAL A 434 17.93 19.06 -6.09
CA VAL A 434 18.51 17.72 -5.84
C VAL A 434 17.71 16.95 -4.79
N ALA A 435 17.27 17.60 -3.71
CA ALA A 435 16.48 16.97 -2.64
C ALA A 435 15.16 16.43 -3.19
N ARG A 436 14.45 17.20 -4.02
CA ARG A 436 13.20 16.79 -4.66
C ARG A 436 13.38 15.59 -5.58
N LEU A 437 14.38 15.65 -6.47
CA LEU A 437 14.72 14.55 -7.37
C LEU A 437 15.07 13.26 -6.61
N ASN A 438 15.87 13.38 -5.55
CA ASN A 438 16.21 12.25 -4.69
C ASN A 438 14.97 11.61 -4.04
N THR A 439 14.04 12.43 -3.57
CA THR A 439 12.77 11.97 -2.98
C THR A 439 11.93 11.21 -4.00
N GLU A 440 11.85 11.72 -5.23
CA GLU A 440 11.10 11.08 -6.32
C GLU A 440 11.74 9.74 -6.74
N ILE A 441 13.09 9.69 -6.83
CA ILE A 441 13.84 8.47 -7.16
C ILE A 441 13.67 7.43 -6.06
N ARG A 442 13.91 7.81 -4.80
CA ARG A 442 13.75 6.90 -3.65
C ARG A 442 12.32 6.39 -3.52
N GLY A 443 11.32 7.25 -3.70
CA GLY A 443 9.91 6.85 -3.64
C GLY A 443 9.56 5.79 -4.69
N PHE A 444 10.01 5.96 -5.94
CA PHE A 444 9.80 4.98 -6.99
C PHE A 444 10.59 3.70 -6.75
N TYR A 445 11.88 3.81 -6.46
CA TYR A 445 12.74 2.66 -6.20
C TYR A 445 12.30 1.86 -4.97
N ASN A 446 11.97 2.52 -3.86
CA ASN A 446 11.52 1.83 -2.64
C ASN A 446 10.30 0.95 -2.91
N TYR A 447 9.35 1.43 -3.72
CA TYR A 447 8.17 0.64 -4.09
C TYR A 447 8.54 -0.57 -4.96
N TYR A 448 9.44 -0.40 -5.94
CA TYR A 448 9.81 -1.45 -6.91
C TYR A 448 11.10 -2.21 -6.57
N SER A 449 11.68 -1.98 -5.41
CA SER A 449 12.96 -2.58 -4.99
C SER A 449 12.96 -4.10 -4.88
N ILE A 450 11.78 -4.71 -4.64
CA ILE A 450 11.63 -6.17 -4.56
C ILE A 450 11.49 -6.86 -5.94
N ALA A 451 11.32 -6.08 -7.00
CA ALA A 451 11.19 -6.62 -8.36
C ALA A 451 12.44 -7.39 -8.80
N ASN A 452 12.24 -8.46 -9.56
CA ASN A 452 13.33 -9.25 -10.09
C ASN A 452 14.22 -8.45 -11.07
N ASN A 453 13.64 -7.45 -11.74
CA ASN A 453 14.33 -6.53 -12.63
C ASN A 453 14.63 -5.16 -12.01
N ALA A 454 14.68 -5.04 -10.68
CA ALA A 454 14.94 -3.76 -10.00
C ALA A 454 16.28 -3.13 -10.45
N SER A 455 17.33 -3.92 -10.66
CA SER A 455 18.64 -3.42 -11.14
C SER A 455 18.56 -2.78 -12.54
N ALA A 456 17.63 -3.19 -13.39
CA ALA A 456 17.43 -2.59 -14.71
C ALA A 456 16.86 -1.17 -14.63
N LEU A 457 16.28 -0.76 -13.49
CA LEU A 457 15.81 0.62 -13.27
C LEU A 457 16.95 1.64 -13.39
N GLY A 458 18.18 1.27 -13.07
CA GLY A 458 19.34 2.16 -13.21
C GLY A 458 19.54 2.64 -14.65
N ARG A 459 19.46 1.70 -15.63
CA ARG A 459 19.66 2.01 -17.05
C ARG A 459 18.48 2.73 -17.69
N SER A 460 17.27 2.53 -17.21
CA SER A 460 16.05 3.15 -17.75
C SER A 460 15.65 4.40 -16.94
N PHE A 461 15.08 4.19 -15.77
CA PHE A 461 14.56 5.25 -14.91
C PHE A 461 15.68 6.15 -14.36
N GLY A 462 16.72 5.57 -13.76
CA GLY A 462 17.82 6.31 -13.14
C GLY A 462 18.60 7.17 -14.14
N CYS A 463 18.89 6.63 -15.33
CA CYS A 463 19.56 7.35 -16.41
C CYS A 463 18.74 8.58 -16.84
N ILE A 464 17.45 8.41 -17.12
CA ILE A 464 16.57 9.54 -17.52
C ILE A 464 16.50 10.61 -16.42
N MET A 465 16.35 10.20 -15.16
CA MET A 465 16.31 11.13 -14.01
C MET A 465 17.61 11.92 -13.85
N ARG A 466 18.76 11.25 -14.02
CA ARG A 466 20.07 11.91 -13.98
C ARG A 466 20.20 12.99 -15.07
N PHE A 467 19.90 12.63 -16.33
CA PHE A 467 19.99 13.58 -17.42
C PHE A 467 18.91 14.67 -17.34
N SER A 468 17.73 14.38 -16.79
CA SER A 468 16.71 15.39 -16.50
C SER A 468 17.22 16.42 -15.49
N MET A 469 17.89 15.98 -14.41
CA MET A 469 18.56 16.87 -13.46
C MET A 469 19.61 17.74 -14.13
N LEU A 470 20.56 17.15 -14.87
CA LEU A 470 21.64 17.90 -15.54
C LEU A 470 21.08 18.97 -16.48
N LYS A 471 20.04 18.63 -17.26
CA LYS A 471 19.36 19.60 -18.16
C LYS A 471 18.62 20.69 -17.39
N THR A 472 18.04 20.38 -16.23
CA THR A 472 17.41 21.38 -15.36
C THR A 472 18.45 22.39 -14.84
N PHE A 473 19.62 21.89 -14.39
CA PHE A 473 20.72 22.75 -13.96
C PHE A 473 21.31 23.56 -15.11
N ALA A 474 21.46 22.95 -16.30
CA ALA A 474 21.93 23.64 -17.49
C ALA A 474 21.02 24.84 -17.87
N GLN A 475 19.69 24.62 -17.80
CA GLN A 475 18.71 25.70 -18.01
C GLN A 475 18.78 26.77 -16.91
N LYS A 476 18.87 26.38 -15.64
CA LYS A 476 18.96 27.30 -14.50
C LYS A 476 20.19 28.21 -14.59
N LEU A 477 21.34 27.66 -14.98
CA LEU A 477 22.63 28.35 -14.98
C LEU A 477 23.06 28.84 -16.39
N ASN A 478 22.16 28.77 -17.35
CA ASN A 478 22.40 29.11 -18.75
C ASN A 478 23.73 28.52 -19.27
N SER A 479 23.92 27.24 -19.12
CA SER A 479 25.18 26.54 -19.38
C SER A 479 24.96 25.18 -20.06
N SER A 480 26.03 24.52 -20.50
CA SER A 480 25.95 23.21 -21.11
C SER A 480 25.86 22.11 -20.06
N VAL A 481 25.25 20.96 -20.43
CA VAL A 481 25.21 19.76 -19.57
C VAL A 481 26.62 19.28 -19.18
N ARG A 482 27.62 19.43 -20.08
CA ARG A 482 29.02 19.08 -19.83
C ARG A 482 29.60 19.97 -18.73
N THR A 483 29.48 21.27 -18.86
CA THR A 483 29.97 22.26 -17.88
C THR A 483 29.33 22.02 -16.49
N ILE A 484 28.01 21.74 -16.47
CA ILE A 484 27.31 21.43 -15.22
C ILE A 484 27.85 20.13 -14.58
N THR A 485 28.11 19.12 -15.40
CA THR A 485 28.66 17.86 -14.90
C THR A 485 30.04 18.08 -14.27
N ASP A 486 30.91 18.82 -14.95
CA ASP A 486 32.28 19.09 -14.49
C ASP A 486 32.28 19.98 -13.22
N LYS A 487 31.40 20.99 -13.17
CA LYS A 487 31.27 21.91 -12.01
C LYS A 487 30.85 21.26 -10.71
N TYR A 488 29.93 20.27 -10.77
CA TYR A 488 29.32 19.65 -9.59
C TYR A 488 29.80 18.22 -9.34
N ARG A 489 30.82 17.76 -10.08
CA ARG A 489 31.37 16.41 -9.92
C ARG A 489 32.42 16.38 -8.82
N GLU A 490 32.18 15.54 -7.82
CA GLU A 490 33.11 15.18 -6.75
C GLU A 490 33.08 13.67 -6.56
N ASP A 491 34.21 12.96 -6.62
CA ASP A 491 34.32 11.50 -6.46
C ASP A 491 33.26 10.68 -7.22
N ASP A 492 33.08 10.99 -8.52
CA ASP A 492 32.04 10.41 -9.39
C ASP A 492 30.57 10.67 -8.94
N LYS A 493 30.37 11.54 -7.96
CA LYS A 493 29.05 11.97 -7.50
C LYS A 493 28.74 13.37 -7.98
N PHE A 494 27.46 13.68 -8.10
CA PHE A 494 27.01 15.05 -8.32
C PHE A 494 26.67 15.65 -6.96
N VAL A 495 27.42 16.69 -6.56
CA VAL A 495 27.35 17.29 -5.22
C VAL A 495 27.06 18.78 -5.31
N VAL A 496 26.07 19.22 -4.56
CA VAL A 496 25.73 20.63 -4.39
C VAL A 496 26.01 21.03 -2.94
N TRP A 497 26.94 21.96 -2.76
CA TRP A 497 27.23 22.53 -1.44
C TRP A 497 26.27 23.67 -1.14
N TYR A 498 25.74 23.71 0.06
CA TYR A 498 24.86 24.78 0.54
C TYR A 498 25.12 25.06 2.03
N THR A 499 24.78 26.25 2.46
CA THR A 499 24.84 26.64 3.87
C THR A 499 23.46 26.45 4.49
N ASP A 500 23.40 25.73 5.59
CA ASP A 500 22.13 25.51 6.30
C ASP A 500 21.74 26.75 7.14
N LYS A 501 20.54 26.71 7.75
CA LYS A 501 20.03 27.79 8.61
C LYS A 501 20.88 28.08 9.87
N LYS A 502 21.81 27.19 10.21
CA LYS A 502 22.75 27.34 11.33
C LYS A 502 24.12 27.89 10.89
N GLY A 503 24.29 28.18 9.60
CA GLY A 503 25.56 28.63 9.03
C GLY A 503 26.54 27.49 8.68
N GLU A 504 26.15 26.23 8.85
CA GLU A 504 27.01 25.08 8.54
C GLU A 504 26.97 24.75 7.03
N ARG A 505 28.13 24.56 6.44
CA ARG A 505 28.26 24.12 5.04
C ARG A 505 28.02 22.62 4.93
N LYS A 506 27.00 22.21 4.13
CA LYS A 506 26.58 20.81 3.96
C LYS A 506 26.50 20.39 2.49
N PRO A 507 26.91 19.14 2.15
CA PRO A 507 26.76 18.62 0.80
C PRO A 507 25.35 18.05 0.59
N ARG A 508 24.78 18.30 -0.59
CA ARG A 508 23.60 17.60 -1.08
C ARG A 508 23.99 16.74 -2.29
N VAL A 509 24.10 15.45 -2.07
CA VAL A 509 24.48 14.49 -3.11
C VAL A 509 23.25 14.04 -3.89
N PHE A 510 23.33 14.03 -5.22
CA PHE A 510 22.32 13.40 -6.06
C PHE A 510 22.35 11.89 -5.87
N TYR A 511 21.19 11.24 -5.95
CA TYR A 511 20.99 9.80 -5.70
C TYR A 511 22.06 8.93 -6.38
N ASN A 512 22.83 8.20 -5.58
CA ASN A 512 23.94 7.36 -6.00
C ASN A 512 23.94 5.97 -5.32
N GLU A 513 22.86 5.63 -4.59
CA GLU A 513 22.75 4.38 -3.82
C GLU A 513 22.53 3.15 -4.70
N GLY A 514 22.30 3.36 -6.01
CA GLY A 514 22.05 2.30 -6.99
C GLY A 514 20.63 1.71 -6.90
N PHE A 515 20.34 0.71 -7.72
CA PHE A 515 19.04 0.07 -7.86
C PHE A 515 19.16 -1.45 -7.65
N LYS A 516 19.68 -1.88 -6.52
CA LYS A 516 19.83 -3.30 -6.20
C LYS A 516 18.47 -3.90 -5.82
N ARG A 517 18.23 -5.16 -6.18
CA ARG A 517 17.06 -5.87 -5.69
C ARG A 517 17.17 -6.11 -4.21
N ILE A 518 16.12 -5.76 -3.45
CA ILE A 518 16.00 -6.05 -2.02
C ILE A 518 15.20 -7.34 -1.86
N THR A 519 15.80 -8.36 -1.28
CA THR A 519 15.14 -9.66 -1.02
C THR A 519 14.58 -9.75 0.39
N ASP A 520 15.21 -9.08 1.33
CA ASP A 520 14.74 -8.94 2.70
C ASP A 520 14.22 -7.54 2.94
N LEU A 521 12.91 -7.43 3.17
CA LEU A 521 12.27 -6.14 3.45
C LEU A 521 12.46 -5.70 4.91
N GLY A 522 13.02 -6.57 5.76
CA GLY A 522 13.07 -6.32 7.20
C GLY A 522 11.67 -6.10 7.78
N THR A 523 11.59 -5.51 8.95
CA THR A 523 10.33 -5.01 9.56
C THR A 523 9.86 -3.69 8.94
N GLN A 524 10.42 -3.29 7.81
CA GLN A 524 10.28 -1.96 7.26
C GLN A 524 8.96 -1.73 6.53
N LYS A 525 8.35 -0.64 6.90
CA LYS A 525 7.39 0.20 6.16
C LYS A 525 6.11 -0.52 5.76
N CYS A 526 5.26 -0.69 6.76
CA CYS A 526 3.85 -0.88 6.52
C CYS A 526 3.28 0.35 5.82
N ASP A 527 2.36 0.15 4.86
CA ASP A 527 1.62 1.24 4.21
C ASP A 527 0.72 1.96 5.21
N ASN A 528 0.42 1.31 6.32
CA ASN A 528 -0.43 1.80 7.39
C ASN A 528 0.27 1.91 8.72
N LEU A 529 -0.28 2.85 9.43
CA LEU A 529 0.12 3.36 10.71
C LEU A 529 0.53 2.31 11.73
N PRO A 530 1.50 2.69 12.56
CA PRO A 530 1.90 1.87 13.67
C PRO A 530 0.76 1.72 14.65
N TYR A 531 0.62 0.55 15.15
CA TYR A 531 0.08 0.18 16.45
C TYR A 531 -1.31 0.67 16.84
N LEU A 532 -2.17 -0.30 16.97
CA LEU A 532 -3.40 -0.25 17.72
C LEU A 532 -3.19 0.34 19.13
N PHE A 533 -2.11 -0.01 19.78
CA PHE A 533 -1.95 0.09 21.22
C PHE A 533 -0.83 1.01 21.70
N ASN A 534 0.06 1.47 20.83
CA ASN A 534 1.02 2.50 21.21
C ASN A 534 0.40 3.88 21.05
N THR A 535 0.08 4.52 22.14
CA THR A 535 -0.18 5.95 22.17
C THR A 535 1.11 6.68 21.80
N PRO A 536 1.14 7.40 20.66
CA PRO A 536 2.27 8.27 20.38
C PRO A 536 2.39 9.32 21.48
N SER A 537 3.58 9.88 21.67
CA SER A 537 3.78 10.95 22.66
C SER A 537 2.65 11.98 22.57
N MET A 538 1.97 12.20 23.69
CA MET A 538 0.74 13.00 23.77
C MET A 538 1.01 14.52 23.77
N SER A 539 2.10 14.96 23.15
CA SER A 539 2.58 16.34 23.25
C SER A 539 1.57 17.42 22.86
N LEU A 540 0.68 17.17 21.90
CA LEU A 540 -0.39 18.12 21.57
C LEU A 540 -1.48 18.12 22.63
N VAL A 541 -1.87 16.95 23.08
CA VAL A 541 -2.91 16.77 24.11
C VAL A 541 -2.42 17.35 25.44
N GLU A 542 -1.18 17.07 25.85
CA GLU A 542 -0.58 17.65 27.05
C GLU A 542 -0.60 19.18 27.03
N ARG A 543 -0.28 19.77 25.90
CA ARG A 543 -0.31 21.23 25.71
C ARG A 543 -1.74 21.78 25.76
N LEU A 544 -2.71 21.07 25.18
CA LEU A 544 -4.12 21.46 25.18
C LEU A 544 -4.72 21.33 26.59
N THR A 545 -4.39 20.27 27.32
CA THR A 545 -4.88 20.04 28.70
C THR A 545 -4.18 20.93 29.74
N ALA A 546 -3.02 21.49 29.42
CA ALA A 546 -2.34 22.45 30.27
C ALA A 546 -3.11 23.77 30.43
N ASN A 547 -4.14 24.01 29.59
CA ASN A 547 -5.01 25.20 29.62
C ASN A 547 -4.22 26.53 29.67
N LYS A 548 -3.08 26.61 28.99
CA LYS A 548 -2.22 27.78 28.95
C LYS A 548 -1.95 28.24 27.52
N CYS A 549 -2.21 29.51 27.26
CA CYS A 549 -1.96 30.11 25.96
C CYS A 549 -0.45 30.17 25.66
N GLU A 550 -0.01 29.59 24.57
CA GLU A 550 1.41 29.60 24.18
C GLU A 550 1.88 30.98 23.66
N LEU A 551 0.98 31.91 23.31
CA LEU A 551 1.35 33.27 22.87
C LEU A 551 1.39 34.26 24.02
N CYS A 552 0.30 34.46 24.73
CA CYS A 552 0.19 35.47 25.79
C CYS A 552 0.41 34.92 27.21
N GLY A 553 0.49 33.60 27.40
CA GLY A 553 0.69 32.98 28.71
C GLY A 553 -0.54 32.91 29.60
N LYS A 554 -1.70 33.44 29.16
CA LYS A 554 -2.97 33.46 29.94
C LYS A 554 -3.44 32.03 30.16
N GLU A 555 -3.85 31.73 31.38
CA GLU A 555 -4.49 30.47 31.76
C GLU A 555 -6.00 30.51 31.53
N GLY A 556 -6.59 29.39 31.12
CA GLY A 556 -8.01 29.26 30.82
C GLY A 556 -8.28 28.45 29.55
N ASN A 557 -9.50 28.59 29.01
CA ASN A 557 -9.89 27.85 27.82
C ASN A 557 -9.01 28.18 26.62
N VAL A 558 -8.40 27.14 26.04
CA VAL A 558 -7.49 27.23 24.89
C VAL A 558 -7.99 26.41 23.71
N VAL A 559 -7.59 26.83 22.53
CA VAL A 559 -7.91 26.15 21.26
C VAL A 559 -6.62 25.86 20.50
N SER A 560 -6.65 24.83 19.66
CA SER A 560 -5.55 24.55 18.73
C SER A 560 -5.64 25.44 17.51
N HIS A 561 -4.65 26.30 17.28
CA HIS A 561 -4.44 26.95 15.99
C HIS A 561 -3.56 26.06 15.11
N HIS A 562 -4.01 25.74 13.89
CA HIS A 562 -3.32 24.81 12.99
C HIS A 562 -3.14 25.38 11.58
N VAL A 563 -1.92 25.23 11.04
CA VAL A 563 -1.60 25.65 9.67
C VAL A 563 -1.42 24.45 8.73
N ARG A 564 -1.83 24.62 7.49
CA ARG A 564 -1.76 23.58 6.48
C ARG A 564 -0.32 23.12 6.20
N LYS A 565 0.60 24.08 6.03
CA LYS A 565 2.03 23.81 5.81
C LYS A 565 2.87 24.90 6.50
N LEU A 566 3.95 24.51 7.16
CA LEU A 566 4.92 25.45 7.71
C LEU A 566 5.64 26.29 6.62
N SER A 567 5.75 25.75 5.41
CA SER A 567 6.32 26.48 4.27
C SER A 567 5.48 27.67 3.81
N ASP A 568 4.20 27.72 4.18
CA ASP A 568 3.30 28.82 3.82
C ASP A 568 3.52 30.04 4.73
N LEU A 569 4.18 29.86 5.89
CA LEU A 569 4.50 30.90 6.85
C LEU A 569 5.75 31.68 6.42
N ARG A 570 5.67 33.01 6.48
CA ARG A 570 6.75 33.94 6.08
C ARG A 570 7.60 34.43 7.25
N GLY A 571 7.21 34.14 8.49
CA GLY A 571 7.89 34.61 9.70
C GLY A 571 7.71 36.11 9.99
N LYS A 572 6.70 36.74 9.41
CA LYS A 572 6.44 38.19 9.56
C LYS A 572 5.91 38.50 10.97
N THR A 573 4.98 37.71 11.46
CA THR A 573 4.33 37.91 12.74
C THR A 573 4.99 37.11 13.87
N GLY A 574 4.68 37.46 15.11
CA GLY A 574 5.24 36.78 16.30
C GLY A 574 4.87 35.30 16.39
N TRP A 575 3.61 34.98 16.05
CA TRP A 575 3.12 33.60 16.08
C TRP A 575 3.73 32.74 14.97
N GLU A 576 3.89 33.29 13.74
CA GLU A 576 4.56 32.57 12.65
C GLU A 576 6.01 32.22 13.02
N ARG A 577 6.77 33.22 13.56
CA ARG A 577 8.14 33.00 14.03
C ARG A 577 8.21 31.90 15.07
N LYS A 578 7.25 31.86 16.01
CA LYS A 578 7.17 30.84 17.05
C LYS A 578 6.93 29.44 16.44
N MET A 579 5.96 29.28 15.53
CA MET A 579 5.69 28.02 14.84
C MET A 579 6.89 27.53 14.01
N LEU A 580 7.53 28.45 13.28
CA LEU A 580 8.73 28.13 12.50
C LEU A 580 9.92 27.73 13.37
N LYS A 581 10.14 28.47 14.50
CA LYS A 581 11.21 28.15 15.47
C LYS A 581 11.01 26.76 16.10
N MET A 582 9.77 26.43 16.45
CA MET A 582 9.43 25.16 17.08
C MET A 582 9.24 24.01 16.08
N HIS A 583 9.27 24.26 14.77
CA HIS A 583 8.93 23.32 13.69
C HIS A 583 7.59 22.60 13.93
N ARG A 584 6.59 23.32 14.43
CA ARG A 584 5.25 22.78 14.74
C ARG A 584 4.17 23.44 13.90
N LYS A 585 3.23 22.63 13.42
CA LYS A 585 2.07 23.09 12.66
C LYS A 585 0.93 23.60 13.55
N SER A 586 1.02 23.41 14.86
CA SER A 586 -0.04 23.80 15.81
C SER A 586 0.52 24.65 16.94
N LEU A 587 -0.25 25.67 17.35
CA LEU A 587 -0.10 26.42 18.58
C LEU A 587 -1.36 26.24 19.42
N ILE A 588 -1.19 26.19 20.74
CA ILE A 588 -2.31 26.21 21.69
C ILE A 588 -2.48 27.65 22.17
N VAL A 589 -3.61 28.25 21.89
CA VAL A 589 -3.84 29.69 22.13
C VAL A 589 -5.20 29.94 22.74
N CYS A 590 -5.38 31.04 23.52
CA CYS A 590 -6.70 31.48 23.96
C CYS A 590 -7.51 32.02 22.77
N ALA A 591 -8.84 32.17 22.95
CA ALA A 591 -9.71 32.64 21.88
C ALA A 591 -9.33 34.02 21.34
N GLU A 592 -8.87 34.94 22.20
CA GLU A 592 -8.40 36.27 21.81
C GLU A 592 -7.20 36.20 20.86
N CYS A 593 -6.17 35.43 21.24
CA CYS A 593 -5.00 35.23 20.39
C CYS A 593 -5.32 34.48 19.10
N HIS A 594 -6.28 33.54 19.13
CA HIS A 594 -6.74 32.83 17.94
C HIS A 594 -7.41 33.77 16.92
N ASN A 595 -8.30 34.64 17.41
CA ASN A 595 -8.95 35.64 16.58
C ASN A 595 -7.96 36.66 16.01
N MET A 596 -6.97 37.07 16.79
CA MET A 596 -5.89 37.95 16.33
C MET A 596 -5.10 37.33 15.18
N ILE A 597 -4.73 36.05 15.28
CA ILE A 597 -4.02 35.33 14.22
C ILE A 597 -4.83 35.31 12.91
N HIS A 598 -6.14 35.11 12.99
CA HIS A 598 -7.01 35.10 11.82
C HIS A 598 -7.21 36.51 11.23
N ALA A 599 -7.33 37.54 12.06
CA ALA A 599 -7.43 38.93 11.61
C ALA A 599 -6.15 39.42 10.90
N GLU A 600 -4.98 38.99 11.34
CA GLU A 600 -3.70 39.32 10.69
C GLU A 600 -3.52 38.61 9.33
N ASN A 601 -4.27 37.53 9.05
CA ASN A 601 -4.22 36.77 7.81
C ASN A 601 -5.29 37.17 6.77
N SER A 602 -6.26 38.02 7.18
CA SER A 602 -7.29 38.60 6.30
C SER A 602 -6.79 39.86 5.63
#